data_0ff4ad2a2ed5986e4561fc42ce911d96
#
_entry.id   0ff4ad2a2ed5986e4561fc42ce911d96
#
_cell.length_a   1.000
_cell.length_b   1.000
_cell.length_c   1.000
_cell.angle_alpha   90.00
_cell.angle_beta   90.00
_cell.angle_gamma   90.00
#
_symmetry.space_group_name_H-M   'P 1'
#
loop_
_entity.id
_entity.type
_entity.pdbx_description
1 polymer ?
#
loop_
_entity_poly.entity_id
_entity_poly.type
_entity_poly.pdbx_seq_one_letter_code
_entity_poly.pdbx_strand_id
1 'polypeptide(L)'
;MYEEINHLKKGYVYERYTRIVHDFKDYDKITKVKMLDAIYDVYSDYNNIIDVCTTRELKYLKMVLDNKLTIDDLLKNPNELKIEYLDEKYNWERENLRHKFLLDYDYYKESHIPEEILDNVKAAIKNVNWKEQKKIDELNEIIVGYCKVQGSALLNTVASFGSGITGLSEDVIWKHMLSNKLFNYYVYIVSKDFDSIGNNIPVAIHQDYYEIEEELEKQRRLQGLAGDKQIDIRIYKRLFYNDFDIQNPKIKKFLDELQKLPFFWFSAIKTIREFAMLNIDRSSLKKSIQSVPALQYHDLTNFFKIMDEAMDEMPSGALNGFTPNEAKELKVKQVKKDIKKNQSYVKQQNACLSKKDSKLFYKIYFGLLEFTNKKYKINNMKIYNQHGINPYELKDIVDKLWENKDAIVLEFCLVNPYKFNKEELEITNEFKKGIRGMFIIAKYDLEYTAFMEKDKVYMVKGLNDNIDNIISYKDLPYVVVTSVIPFKNVLTYDGMLLGMGVKMGNVFDDIVGKEYDNMMKYYHL
;
A
#
# COMPACT_ATOMS: atom_id res chain seq x y z
N MET A 1 40.18 11.53 1.73
CA MET A 1 38.71 11.46 1.65
C MET A 1 37.98 12.56 2.42
N TYR A 2 38.24 12.85 3.71
CA TYR A 2 37.56 13.96 4.41
C TYR A 2 37.71 15.32 3.69
N GLU A 3 38.83 15.57 3.01
CA GLU A 3 39.02 16.77 2.19
C GLU A 3 38.14 16.77 0.94
N GLU A 4 37.98 15.63 0.28
CA GLU A 4 37.17 15.49 -0.93
C GLU A 4 35.64 15.57 -0.63
N ILE A 5 35.20 15.11 0.53
CA ILE A 5 33.80 15.16 0.97
C ILE A 5 33.42 16.55 1.50
N ASN A 6 34.39 17.42 1.82
CA ASN A 6 34.12 18.79 2.23
C ASN A 6 33.29 19.60 1.22
N HIS A 7 33.33 19.22 -0.07
CA HIS A 7 32.52 19.84 -1.13
C HIS A 7 31.05 19.46 -1.08
N LEU A 8 30.71 18.33 -0.45
CA LEU A 8 29.33 17.87 -0.39
C LEU A 8 28.52 18.70 0.60
N LYS A 9 27.30 19.06 0.20
CA LYS A 9 26.37 19.73 1.13
C LYS A 9 26.03 18.80 2.30
N LYS A 10 25.91 19.36 3.51
CA LYS A 10 25.55 18.60 4.73
C LYS A 10 24.29 17.77 4.53
N GLY A 11 23.24 18.33 3.87
CA GLY A 11 21.98 17.62 3.60
C GLY A 11 22.15 16.38 2.74
N TYR A 12 23.06 16.42 1.76
CA TYR A 12 23.36 15.26 0.92
C TYR A 12 24.00 14.11 1.74
N VAL A 13 24.96 14.43 2.62
CA VAL A 13 25.59 13.43 3.48
C VAL A 13 24.58 12.88 4.51
N TYR A 14 23.72 13.74 5.04
CA TYR A 14 22.69 13.34 6.00
C TYR A 14 21.69 12.36 5.40
N GLU A 15 21.23 12.59 4.18
CA GLU A 15 20.33 11.68 3.47
C GLU A 15 20.94 10.27 3.31
N ARG A 16 22.24 10.17 3.00
CA ARG A 16 22.93 8.87 2.89
C ARG A 16 23.19 8.23 4.24
N TYR A 17 23.55 9.04 5.23
CA TYR A 17 23.68 8.60 6.60
C TYR A 17 22.40 7.93 7.11
N THR A 18 21.26 8.56 6.94
CA THR A 18 19.98 7.98 7.38
C THR A 18 19.66 6.66 6.67
N ARG A 19 20.06 6.50 5.41
CA ARG A 19 19.84 5.27 4.62
C ARG A 19 20.78 4.12 4.98
N ILE A 20 22.02 4.42 5.37
CA ILE A 20 23.04 3.41 5.62
C ILE A 20 23.07 3.03 7.11
N VAL A 21 22.98 4.03 7.99
CA VAL A 21 23.07 3.86 9.44
C VAL A 21 21.70 3.61 10.08
N HIS A 22 20.61 3.98 9.39
CA HIS A 22 19.23 3.94 9.89
C HIS A 22 19.02 4.74 11.19
N ASP A 23 19.78 5.84 11.36
CA ASP A 23 19.71 6.72 12.52
C ASP A 23 19.19 8.10 12.08
N PHE A 24 18.02 8.50 12.58
CA PHE A 24 17.33 9.75 12.26
C PHE A 24 17.61 10.84 13.28
N LYS A 25 18.86 10.98 13.72
CA LYS A 25 19.26 12.08 14.61
C LYS A 25 18.92 13.43 14.00
N ASP A 26 18.64 14.37 14.90
CA ASP A 26 18.37 15.76 14.51
C ASP A 26 19.48 16.30 13.60
N TYR A 27 19.11 16.68 12.38
CA TYR A 27 20.01 17.21 11.35
C TYR A 27 20.92 18.32 11.86
N ASP A 28 20.39 19.23 12.68
CA ASP A 28 21.14 20.38 13.17
C ASP A 28 22.20 19.99 14.21
N LYS A 29 22.02 18.88 14.91
CA LYS A 29 22.89 18.42 16.01
C LYS A 29 24.03 17.49 15.57
N ILE A 30 23.96 16.93 14.37
CA ILE A 30 24.99 16.02 13.85
C ILE A 30 25.90 16.72 12.85
N THR A 31 27.21 16.51 12.94
CA THR A 31 28.20 17.06 12.00
C THR A 31 28.44 16.10 10.83
N LYS A 32 28.90 16.62 9.67
CA LYS A 32 29.26 15.77 8.52
C LYS A 32 30.28 14.69 8.89
N VAL A 33 31.31 15.05 9.67
CA VAL A 33 32.35 14.12 10.09
C VAL A 33 31.75 12.96 10.88
N LYS A 34 30.89 13.24 11.88
CA LYS A 34 30.21 12.19 12.66
C LYS A 34 29.31 11.29 11.82
N MET A 35 28.67 11.85 10.79
CA MET A 35 27.87 11.05 9.87
C MET A 35 28.75 10.07 9.07
N LEU A 36 29.90 10.54 8.58
CA LEU A 36 30.85 9.72 7.82
C LEU A 36 31.51 8.65 8.70
N ASP A 37 31.94 9.02 9.91
CA ASP A 37 32.47 8.06 10.88
C ASP A 37 31.46 6.93 11.11
N ALA A 38 30.19 7.26 11.32
CA ALA A 38 29.14 6.27 11.54
C ALA A 38 28.87 5.39 10.30
N ILE A 39 28.95 5.94 9.09
CA ILE A 39 28.88 5.16 7.85
C ILE A 39 30.04 4.17 7.75
N TYR A 40 31.26 4.62 8.05
CA TYR A 40 32.43 3.72 8.01
C TYR A 40 32.43 2.70 9.11
N ASP A 41 31.89 3.03 10.29
CA ASP A 41 31.66 2.07 11.36
C ASP A 41 30.72 0.93 10.90
N VAL A 42 29.68 1.24 10.13
CA VAL A 42 28.82 0.21 9.51
C VAL A 42 29.64 -0.68 8.57
N TYR A 43 30.53 -0.09 7.76
CA TYR A 43 31.36 -0.83 6.81
C TYR A 43 32.60 -1.50 7.43
N SER A 44 32.83 -1.33 8.73
CA SER A 44 33.86 -2.09 9.47
C SER A 44 33.57 -3.60 9.48
N ASP A 45 32.29 -3.99 9.37
CA ASP A 45 31.89 -5.36 9.06
C ASP A 45 31.64 -5.51 7.55
N TYR A 46 32.47 -6.32 6.89
CA TYR A 46 32.38 -6.57 5.44
C TYR A 46 31.04 -7.18 5.01
N ASN A 47 30.32 -7.86 5.91
CA ASN A 47 28.99 -8.38 5.60
C ASN A 47 28.01 -7.25 5.30
N ASN A 48 28.14 -6.11 5.97
CA ASN A 48 27.31 -4.95 5.70
C ASN A 48 27.54 -4.37 4.30
N ILE A 49 28.76 -4.51 3.75
CA ILE A 49 29.07 -4.12 2.37
C ILE A 49 28.35 -5.08 1.40
N ILE A 50 28.37 -6.38 1.68
CA ILE A 50 27.64 -7.38 0.88
C ILE A 50 26.13 -7.08 0.91
N ASP A 51 25.59 -6.83 2.11
CA ASP A 51 24.16 -6.65 2.34
C ASP A 51 23.57 -5.36 1.73
N VAL A 52 24.39 -4.31 1.58
CA VAL A 52 23.94 -3.02 1.00
C VAL A 52 24.16 -2.95 -0.51
N CYS A 53 24.89 -3.87 -1.09
CA CYS A 53 25.26 -3.88 -2.52
C CYS A 53 24.48 -4.94 -3.29
N THR A 54 24.16 -4.62 -4.54
CA THR A 54 23.73 -5.62 -5.53
C THR A 54 24.93 -6.45 -6.02
N THR A 55 24.66 -7.60 -6.63
CA THR A 55 25.67 -8.40 -7.33
C THR A 55 26.42 -7.58 -8.40
N ARG A 56 25.73 -6.65 -9.08
CA ARG A 56 26.32 -5.78 -10.09
C ARG A 56 27.31 -4.81 -9.47
N GLU A 57 26.95 -4.16 -8.36
CA GLU A 57 27.81 -3.26 -7.61
C GLU A 57 29.03 -3.97 -7.02
N LEU A 58 28.86 -5.16 -6.47
CA LEU A 58 29.97 -5.99 -5.95
C LEU A 58 30.95 -6.39 -7.08
N LYS A 59 30.45 -6.73 -8.27
CA LYS A 59 31.29 -7.01 -9.46
C LYS A 59 32.04 -5.75 -9.88
N TYR A 60 31.41 -4.59 -9.84
CA TYR A 60 32.06 -3.33 -10.15
C TYR A 60 33.20 -3.02 -9.16
N LEU A 61 32.96 -3.16 -7.85
CA LEU A 61 34.00 -3.02 -6.83
C LEU A 61 35.18 -4.00 -7.08
N LYS A 62 34.88 -5.25 -7.47
CA LYS A 62 35.91 -6.21 -7.85
C LYS A 62 36.74 -5.74 -9.03
N MET A 63 36.11 -5.17 -10.07
CA MET A 63 36.84 -4.63 -11.23
C MET A 63 37.72 -3.45 -10.84
N VAL A 64 37.27 -2.58 -9.94
CA VAL A 64 38.10 -1.49 -9.37
C VAL A 64 39.32 -2.05 -8.64
N LEU A 65 39.12 -3.06 -7.77
CA LEU A 65 40.21 -3.72 -7.05
C LEU A 65 41.25 -4.40 -7.96
N ASP A 66 40.79 -5.00 -9.07
CA ASP A 66 41.62 -5.72 -10.00
C ASP A 66 42.33 -4.78 -11.01
N ASN A 67 42.14 -3.47 -10.93
CA ASN A 67 42.59 -2.45 -11.90
C ASN A 67 42.17 -2.79 -13.35
N LYS A 68 41.02 -3.42 -13.52
CA LYS A 68 40.48 -3.88 -14.81
C LYS A 68 39.49 -2.92 -15.44
N LEU A 69 39.26 -1.76 -14.85
CA LEU A 69 38.37 -0.75 -15.39
C LEU A 69 39.06 0.04 -16.49
N THR A 70 38.93 -0.43 -17.73
CA THR A 70 39.08 0.46 -18.88
C THR A 70 37.70 1.03 -19.24
N ILE A 71 37.65 2.30 -19.64
CA ILE A 71 36.41 2.98 -20.10
C ILE A 71 35.69 2.15 -21.18
N ASP A 72 36.48 1.44 -22.03
CA ASP A 72 35.98 0.56 -23.07
C ASP A 72 35.28 -0.71 -22.59
N ASP A 73 35.62 -1.25 -21.40
CA ASP A 73 35.00 -2.47 -20.88
C ASP A 73 33.63 -2.22 -20.30
N LEU A 74 33.36 -0.99 -19.87
CA LEU A 74 32.03 -0.55 -19.36
C LEU A 74 31.03 -0.37 -20.52
N LEU A 75 31.52 -0.16 -21.75
CA LEU A 75 30.72 0.10 -22.95
C LEU A 75 30.45 -1.16 -23.80
N LYS A 76 31.07 -2.30 -23.50
CA LYS A 76 31.11 -3.48 -24.40
C LYS A 76 30.08 -4.56 -24.12
N ASN A 77 29.16 -4.44 -23.14
CA ASN A 77 28.13 -5.46 -22.93
C ASN A 77 26.79 -5.06 -23.58
N PRO A 78 26.52 -5.43 -24.85
CA PRO A 78 25.34 -4.98 -25.60
C PRO A 78 24.02 -5.59 -25.12
N ASN A 79 24.06 -6.58 -24.23
CA ASN A 79 22.87 -7.28 -23.70
C ASN A 79 22.46 -6.86 -22.29
N GLU A 80 23.29 -6.13 -21.57
CA GLU A 80 22.92 -5.49 -20.32
C GLU A 80 22.58 -4.04 -20.66
N LEU A 81 21.34 -3.65 -20.41
CA LEU A 81 20.75 -2.33 -20.62
C LEU A 81 21.80 -1.21 -20.68
N LYS A 82 22.25 -0.90 -21.87
CA LYS A 82 22.95 0.36 -22.12
C LYS A 82 21.97 1.45 -21.74
N ILE A 83 22.30 2.19 -20.68
CA ILE A 83 21.69 3.50 -20.46
C ILE A 83 22.33 4.42 -21.51
N GLU A 84 21.93 4.25 -22.77
CA GLU A 84 22.36 5.10 -23.89
C GLU A 84 21.88 6.56 -23.73
N TYR A 85 21.12 6.82 -22.64
CA TYR A 85 20.43 8.08 -22.44
C TYR A 85 21.03 8.99 -21.39
N LEU A 86 22.02 8.51 -20.67
CA LEU A 86 22.73 9.34 -19.71
C LEU A 86 24.17 9.37 -20.15
N ASP A 87 24.68 10.53 -20.54
CA ASP A 87 26.03 10.82 -20.94
C ASP A 87 26.98 9.60 -20.78
N GLU A 88 27.83 9.27 -21.76
CA GLU A 88 28.78 8.12 -21.77
C GLU A 88 29.57 7.91 -20.46
N LYS A 89 29.55 8.89 -19.57
CA LYS A 89 30.14 8.89 -18.22
C LYS A 89 29.23 8.37 -17.11
N TYR A 90 27.92 8.18 -17.35
CA TYR A 90 26.99 7.78 -16.30
C TYR A 90 26.88 6.26 -16.25
N ASN A 91 27.51 5.69 -15.23
CA ASN A 91 27.40 4.28 -14.90
C ASN A 91 26.59 4.15 -13.60
N TRP A 92 25.44 3.46 -13.67
CA TRP A 92 24.53 3.28 -12.54
C TRP A 92 25.25 2.69 -11.31
N GLU A 93 26.08 1.67 -11.52
CA GLU A 93 26.82 1.02 -10.43
C GLU A 93 27.82 1.98 -9.78
N ARG A 94 28.53 2.74 -10.58
CA ARG A 94 29.49 3.74 -10.12
C ARG A 94 28.81 4.81 -9.27
N GLU A 95 27.71 5.36 -9.75
CA GLU A 95 26.99 6.42 -9.05
C GLU A 95 26.34 5.92 -7.75
N ASN A 96 25.72 4.72 -7.77
CA ASN A 96 25.18 4.15 -6.54
C ASN A 96 26.26 3.83 -5.50
N LEU A 97 27.42 3.31 -5.91
CA LEU A 97 28.55 3.05 -5.02
C LEU A 97 29.10 4.35 -4.43
N ARG A 98 29.14 5.43 -5.21
CA ARG A 98 29.45 6.78 -4.70
C ARG A 98 28.41 7.26 -3.71
N HIS A 99 27.12 7.09 -4.00
CA HIS A 99 26.03 7.42 -3.09
C HIS A 99 26.08 6.62 -1.79
N LYS A 100 26.67 5.42 -1.82
CA LYS A 100 26.92 4.57 -0.66
C LYS A 100 28.28 4.85 0.02
N PHE A 101 29.05 5.81 -0.47
CA PHE A 101 30.41 6.12 -0.03
C PHE A 101 31.39 4.91 -0.11
N LEU A 102 31.14 4.00 -1.05
CA LEU A 102 32.02 2.86 -1.34
C LEU A 102 33.02 3.18 -2.47
N LEU A 103 32.85 4.30 -3.16
CA LEU A 103 33.76 4.87 -4.14
C LEU A 103 33.97 6.37 -3.89
N ASP A 104 35.12 6.89 -4.29
CA ASP A 104 35.46 8.31 -4.20
C ASP A 104 34.56 9.20 -5.07
N TYR A 105 34.37 10.44 -4.64
CA TYR A 105 33.48 11.43 -5.28
C TYR A 105 34.13 12.25 -6.38
N ASP A 106 35.40 12.00 -6.72
CA ASP A 106 36.06 12.76 -7.78
C ASP A 106 35.57 12.32 -9.16
N TYR A 107 34.77 13.17 -9.79
CA TYR A 107 34.21 12.92 -11.13
C TYR A 107 35.27 12.88 -12.26
N TYR A 108 36.45 13.42 -11.99
CA TYR A 108 37.52 13.59 -12.99
C TYR A 108 38.65 12.56 -12.86
N LYS A 109 38.64 11.77 -11.82
CA LYS A 109 39.64 10.73 -11.55
C LYS A 109 39.07 9.33 -11.75
N GLU A 110 40.00 8.37 -11.92
CA GLU A 110 39.66 6.95 -11.84
C GLU A 110 38.91 6.63 -10.54
N SER A 111 37.98 5.69 -10.62
CA SER A 111 37.22 5.28 -9.42
C SER A 111 38.13 4.57 -8.43
N HIS A 112 38.25 5.10 -7.23
CA HIS A 112 39.03 4.51 -6.15
C HIS A 112 38.10 4.14 -4.97
N ILE A 113 38.47 3.05 -4.29
CA ILE A 113 37.83 2.66 -3.05
C ILE A 113 38.55 3.41 -1.91
N PRO A 114 37.78 4.06 -1.00
CA PRO A 114 38.37 4.74 0.15
C PRO A 114 39.32 3.84 0.96
N GLU A 115 40.48 4.37 1.34
CA GLU A 115 41.48 3.60 2.10
C GLU A 115 40.92 3.05 3.41
N GLU A 116 40.02 3.81 4.05
CA GLU A 116 39.39 3.48 5.34
C GLU A 116 38.56 2.19 5.30
N ILE A 117 38.05 1.81 4.12
CA ILE A 117 37.22 0.61 3.94
C ILE A 117 37.81 -0.40 2.96
N LEU A 118 38.99 -0.12 2.39
CA LEU A 118 39.59 -0.93 1.32
C LEU A 118 39.72 -2.41 1.71
N ASP A 119 40.21 -2.71 2.91
CA ASP A 119 40.41 -4.08 3.35
C ASP A 119 39.07 -4.80 3.61
N ASN A 120 38.06 -4.09 4.08
CA ASN A 120 36.71 -4.63 4.24
C ASN A 120 36.03 -4.90 2.89
N VAL A 121 36.23 -4.06 1.87
CA VAL A 121 35.76 -4.31 0.50
C VAL A 121 36.45 -5.53 -0.08
N LYS A 122 37.78 -5.69 0.10
CA LYS A 122 38.50 -6.91 -0.33
C LYS A 122 37.93 -8.17 0.37
N ALA A 123 37.65 -8.07 1.68
CA ALA A 123 37.05 -9.17 2.45
C ALA A 123 35.63 -9.49 1.94
N ALA A 124 34.79 -8.49 1.64
CA ALA A 124 33.47 -8.67 1.08
C ALA A 124 33.52 -9.42 -0.26
N ILE A 125 34.36 -8.98 -1.19
CA ILE A 125 34.50 -9.60 -2.52
C ILE A 125 35.03 -11.06 -2.41
N LYS A 126 35.91 -11.33 -1.44
CA LYS A 126 36.44 -12.68 -1.21
C LYS A 126 35.40 -13.64 -0.63
N ASN A 127 34.53 -13.15 0.25
CA ASN A 127 33.62 -13.99 1.05
C ASN A 127 32.19 -14.02 0.49
N VAL A 128 31.82 -13.17 -0.47
CA VAL A 128 30.47 -13.11 -1.02
C VAL A 128 30.06 -14.45 -1.67
N ASN A 129 28.89 -14.93 -1.29
CA ASN A 129 28.23 -16.05 -1.98
C ASN A 129 27.43 -15.52 -3.18
N TRP A 130 28.07 -15.48 -4.35
CA TRP A 130 27.51 -14.92 -5.58
C TRP A 130 26.15 -15.52 -5.98
N LYS A 131 25.93 -16.80 -5.71
CA LYS A 131 24.68 -17.47 -6.06
C LYS A 131 23.53 -17.01 -5.14
N GLU A 132 23.81 -16.86 -3.86
CA GLU A 132 22.81 -16.40 -2.90
C GLU A 132 22.54 -14.92 -3.07
N GLN A 133 23.59 -14.13 -3.26
CA GLN A 133 23.44 -12.68 -3.53
C GLN A 133 22.55 -12.39 -4.74
N LYS A 134 22.71 -13.20 -5.81
CA LYS A 134 21.84 -13.06 -6.98
C LYS A 134 20.36 -13.30 -6.68
N LYS A 135 20.03 -14.27 -5.80
CA LYS A 135 18.63 -14.49 -5.38
C LYS A 135 18.09 -13.34 -4.54
N ILE A 136 18.92 -12.80 -3.66
CA ILE A 136 18.59 -11.62 -2.87
C ILE A 136 18.30 -10.43 -3.79
N ASP A 137 19.14 -10.21 -4.81
CA ASP A 137 18.93 -9.16 -5.81
C ASP A 137 17.62 -9.35 -6.56
N GLU A 138 17.34 -10.57 -7.04
CA GLU A 138 16.10 -10.87 -7.76
C GLU A 138 14.85 -10.55 -6.94
N LEU A 139 14.88 -10.81 -5.63
CA LEU A 139 13.79 -10.44 -4.73
C LEU A 139 13.71 -8.91 -4.56
N ASN A 140 14.84 -8.26 -4.28
CA ASN A 140 14.89 -6.80 -4.12
C ASN A 140 14.46 -6.06 -5.38
N GLU A 141 14.89 -6.49 -6.57
CA GLU A 141 14.48 -5.91 -7.86
C GLU A 141 12.95 -5.88 -8.01
N ILE A 142 12.28 -6.92 -7.51
CA ILE A 142 10.81 -7.05 -7.58
C ILE A 142 10.14 -6.15 -6.55
N ILE A 143 10.48 -6.31 -5.26
CA ILE A 143 9.74 -5.63 -4.18
C ILE A 143 10.09 -4.14 -4.09
N VAL A 144 11.33 -3.74 -4.31
CA VAL A 144 11.72 -2.32 -4.39
C VAL A 144 11.15 -1.69 -5.66
N GLY A 145 11.20 -2.39 -6.80
CA GLY A 145 10.57 -1.93 -8.04
C GLY A 145 9.07 -1.70 -7.88
N TYR A 146 8.38 -2.59 -7.15
CA TYR A 146 6.98 -2.41 -6.78
C TYR A 146 6.79 -1.14 -5.93
N CYS A 147 7.58 -0.96 -4.86
CA CYS A 147 7.53 0.25 -4.03
C CYS A 147 7.82 1.51 -4.86
N LYS A 148 8.73 1.44 -5.84
CA LYS A 148 9.05 2.55 -6.73
C LYS A 148 7.89 2.93 -7.65
N VAL A 149 7.09 1.97 -8.10
CA VAL A 149 5.89 2.20 -8.92
C VAL A 149 4.75 2.75 -8.08
N GLN A 150 4.56 2.22 -6.87
CA GLN A 150 3.49 2.64 -5.98
C GLN A 150 3.81 3.94 -5.23
N GLY A 151 5.08 4.26 -5.04
CA GLY A 151 5.55 5.37 -4.19
C GLY A 151 5.46 5.05 -2.71
N SER A 152 4.27 4.64 -2.24
CA SER A 152 4.02 4.10 -0.89
C SER A 152 3.06 2.92 -0.95
N ALA A 153 3.23 1.94 -0.07
CA ALA A 153 2.35 0.77 0.02
C ALA A 153 2.35 0.19 1.45
N LEU A 154 1.27 -0.44 1.85
CA LEU A 154 1.25 -1.21 3.09
C LEU A 154 2.29 -2.34 3.02
N LEU A 155 3.05 -2.54 4.08
CA LEU A 155 4.12 -3.55 4.09
C LEU A 155 3.57 -4.97 3.84
N ASN A 156 2.36 -5.27 4.34
CA ASN A 156 1.64 -6.51 4.05
C ASN A 156 1.34 -6.69 2.55
N THR A 157 0.94 -5.60 1.87
CA THR A 157 0.68 -5.64 0.43
C THR A 157 1.96 -5.93 -0.35
N VAL A 158 3.10 -5.34 0.05
CA VAL A 158 4.40 -5.63 -0.56
C VAL A 158 4.79 -7.09 -0.34
N ALA A 159 4.58 -7.63 0.87
CA ALA A 159 4.87 -9.03 1.18
C ALA A 159 4.01 -9.99 0.36
N SER A 160 2.70 -9.75 0.30
CA SER A 160 1.75 -10.56 -0.47
C SER A 160 2.06 -10.51 -1.98
N PHE A 161 2.37 -9.32 -2.51
CA PHE A 161 2.81 -9.16 -3.90
C PHE A 161 4.08 -9.97 -4.18
N GLY A 162 5.12 -9.83 -3.35
CA GLY A 162 6.36 -10.56 -3.50
C GLY A 162 6.15 -12.08 -3.42
N SER A 163 5.30 -12.55 -2.50
CA SER A 163 4.91 -13.95 -2.34
C SER A 163 4.25 -14.50 -3.61
N GLY A 164 3.29 -13.78 -4.16
CA GLY A 164 2.59 -14.16 -5.39
C GLY A 164 3.51 -14.30 -6.62
N ILE A 165 4.60 -13.53 -6.66
CA ILE A 165 5.55 -13.56 -7.79
C ILE A 165 6.65 -14.61 -7.58
N THR A 166 7.21 -14.70 -6.38
CA THR A 166 8.41 -15.51 -6.11
C THR A 166 8.10 -16.93 -5.63
N GLY A 167 6.88 -17.16 -5.15
CA GLY A 167 6.49 -18.40 -4.48
C GLY A 167 7.06 -18.56 -3.06
N LEU A 168 7.78 -17.58 -2.54
CA LEU A 168 8.21 -17.53 -1.14
C LEU A 168 7.02 -17.21 -0.24
N SER A 169 7.02 -17.68 1.02
CA SER A 169 5.96 -17.30 1.95
C SER A 169 6.05 -15.82 2.33
N GLU A 170 4.91 -15.22 2.65
CA GLU A 170 4.83 -13.81 3.08
C GLU A 170 5.74 -13.54 4.29
N ASP A 171 5.83 -14.48 5.24
CA ASP A 171 6.70 -14.37 6.42
C ASP A 171 8.19 -14.28 6.05
N VAL A 172 8.63 -15.01 5.02
CA VAL A 172 10.01 -14.94 4.52
C VAL A 172 10.29 -13.57 3.92
N ILE A 173 9.36 -13.06 3.11
CA ILE A 173 9.50 -11.74 2.49
C ILE A 173 9.43 -10.64 3.55
N TRP A 174 8.52 -10.76 4.51
CA TRP A 174 8.42 -9.84 5.63
C TRP A 174 9.73 -9.74 6.42
N LYS A 175 10.31 -10.88 6.79
CA LYS A 175 11.62 -10.92 7.46
C LYS A 175 12.73 -10.29 6.62
N HIS A 176 12.71 -10.57 5.31
CA HIS A 176 13.67 -9.98 4.37
C HIS A 176 13.55 -8.45 4.36
N MET A 177 12.35 -7.89 4.21
CA MET A 177 12.14 -6.44 4.21
C MET A 177 12.61 -5.77 5.50
N LEU A 178 12.42 -6.41 6.65
CA LEU A 178 12.86 -5.85 7.94
C LEU A 178 14.37 -5.92 8.17
N SER A 179 15.07 -6.90 7.59
CA SER A 179 16.47 -7.17 7.89
C SER A 179 17.44 -6.85 6.75
N ASN A 180 16.96 -6.80 5.50
CA ASN A 180 17.84 -6.62 4.35
C ASN A 180 18.23 -5.15 4.16
N LYS A 181 19.53 -4.86 4.22
CA LYS A 181 20.07 -3.50 4.14
C LYS A 181 19.87 -2.87 2.77
N LEU A 182 19.94 -3.65 1.68
CA LEU A 182 19.69 -3.14 0.34
C LEU A 182 18.24 -2.69 0.16
N PHE A 183 17.27 -3.48 0.65
CA PHE A 183 15.87 -3.07 0.68
C PHE A 183 15.69 -1.76 1.47
N ASN A 184 16.21 -1.72 2.70
CA ASN A 184 16.10 -0.57 3.59
C ASN A 184 16.89 0.66 3.10
N TYR A 185 17.86 0.48 2.21
CA TYR A 185 18.53 1.59 1.54
C TYR A 185 17.61 2.33 0.56
N TYR A 186 16.70 1.62 -0.11
CA TYR A 186 15.77 2.20 -1.09
C TYR A 186 14.37 2.47 -0.54
N VAL A 187 13.98 1.84 0.57
CA VAL A 187 12.62 1.88 1.10
C VAL A 187 12.63 2.19 2.58
N TYR A 188 11.96 3.27 2.97
CA TYR A 188 11.69 3.58 4.37
C TYR A 188 10.49 2.80 4.87
N ILE A 189 10.63 2.16 6.03
CA ILE A 189 9.51 1.53 6.73
C ILE A 189 9.10 2.48 7.85
N VAL A 190 7.91 3.06 7.74
CA VAL A 190 7.36 3.99 8.72
C VAL A 190 6.09 3.41 9.34
N SER A 191 5.85 3.70 10.60
CA SER A 191 4.58 3.39 11.26
C SER A 191 3.65 4.58 11.12
N LYS A 192 2.45 4.37 10.56
CA LYS A 192 1.42 5.41 10.44
C LYS A 192 0.23 5.06 11.32
N ASP A 193 -0.32 6.06 12.00
CA ASP A 193 -1.60 5.95 12.69
C ASP A 193 -2.70 5.77 11.65
N PHE A 194 -3.35 4.61 11.64
CA PHE A 194 -4.33 4.28 10.62
C PHE A 194 -5.77 4.50 11.08
N ASP A 195 -6.02 4.52 12.36
CA ASP A 195 -7.35 4.74 12.91
C ASP A 195 -7.32 5.51 14.24
N SER A 196 -8.51 5.96 14.67
CA SER A 196 -8.72 6.61 15.96
C SER A 196 -8.46 5.72 17.19
N ILE A 197 -8.04 4.47 16.98
CA ILE A 197 -7.80 3.46 18.03
C ILE A 197 -6.29 3.29 18.29
N GLY A 198 -5.43 3.97 17.52
CA GLY A 198 -3.96 3.95 17.71
C GLY A 198 -3.27 2.70 17.17
N ASN A 199 -3.88 1.99 16.21
CA ASN A 199 -3.21 0.91 15.50
C ASN A 199 -2.21 1.49 14.50
N ASN A 200 -0.93 1.26 14.77
CA ASN A 200 0.16 1.61 13.86
C ASN A 200 0.31 0.55 12.78
N ILE A 201 0.14 0.94 11.52
CA ILE A 201 0.35 0.04 10.40
C ILE A 201 1.67 0.40 9.70
N PRO A 202 2.56 -0.58 9.48
CA PRO A 202 3.81 -0.33 8.77
C PRO A 202 3.57 -0.09 7.29
N VAL A 203 4.12 1.03 6.79
CA VAL A 203 4.05 1.45 5.40
C VAL A 203 5.47 1.49 4.83
N ALA A 204 5.65 0.89 3.66
CA ALA A 204 6.85 0.98 2.86
C ALA A 204 6.76 2.20 1.93
N ILE A 205 7.71 3.13 2.01
CA ILE A 205 7.78 4.32 1.16
C ILE A 205 9.10 4.29 0.41
N HIS A 206 9.03 4.31 -0.94
CA HIS A 206 10.25 4.41 -1.73
C HIS A 206 10.93 5.75 -1.47
N GLN A 207 12.24 5.75 -1.30
CA GLN A 207 13.04 6.92 -0.91
C GLN A 207 12.82 8.16 -1.80
N ASP A 208 12.63 7.96 -3.11
CA ASP A 208 12.46 9.05 -4.07
C ASP A 208 11.16 9.85 -3.85
N TYR A 209 10.21 9.28 -3.09
CA TYR A 209 8.88 9.84 -2.88
C TYR A 209 8.55 10.15 -1.41
N TYR A 210 9.54 9.99 -0.52
CA TYR A 210 9.33 10.24 0.92
C TYR A 210 8.85 11.67 1.19
N GLU A 211 9.44 12.66 0.51
CA GLU A 211 9.07 14.08 0.68
C GLU A 211 7.70 14.45 0.10
N ILE A 212 7.18 13.67 -0.85
CA ILE A 212 5.89 13.94 -1.52
C ILE A 212 4.79 12.93 -1.13
N GLU A 213 5.04 12.09 -0.13
CA GLU A 213 4.16 10.98 0.22
C GLU A 213 2.76 11.45 0.67
N GLU A 214 2.67 12.54 1.43
CA GLU A 214 1.36 13.10 1.84
C GLU A 214 0.54 13.57 0.64
N GLU A 215 1.17 14.25 -0.33
CA GLU A 215 0.50 14.68 -1.55
C GLU A 215 0.12 13.47 -2.42
N LEU A 216 0.97 12.44 -2.47
CA LEU A 216 0.68 11.19 -3.17
C LEU A 216 -0.59 10.52 -2.62
N GLU A 217 -0.72 10.39 -1.31
CA GLU A 217 -1.91 9.80 -0.67
C GLU A 217 -3.16 10.66 -0.90
N LYS A 218 -3.02 11.98 -0.89
CA LYS A 218 -4.11 12.89 -1.23
C LYS A 218 -4.55 12.70 -2.69
N GLN A 219 -3.61 12.61 -3.63
CA GLN A 219 -3.93 12.38 -5.04
C GLN A 219 -4.57 11.00 -5.27
N ARG A 220 -4.14 9.94 -4.59
CA ARG A 220 -4.80 8.62 -4.63
C ARG A 220 -6.27 8.70 -4.27
N ARG A 221 -6.59 9.40 -3.17
CA ARG A 221 -7.99 9.59 -2.73
C ARG A 221 -8.80 10.36 -3.78
N LEU A 222 -8.24 11.41 -4.37
CA LEU A 222 -8.89 12.21 -5.40
C LEU A 222 -9.13 11.42 -6.70
N GLN A 223 -8.19 10.55 -7.09
CA GLN A 223 -8.32 9.74 -8.30
C GLN A 223 -9.33 8.59 -8.15
N GLY A 224 -9.50 8.05 -6.94
CA GLY A 224 -10.53 7.08 -6.61
C GLY A 224 -10.44 5.76 -7.37
N LEU A 225 -9.26 5.37 -7.86
CA LEU A 225 -9.04 4.06 -8.48
C LEU A 225 -8.88 3.00 -7.40
N ALA A 226 -9.61 1.92 -7.53
CA ALA A 226 -9.55 0.80 -6.61
C ALA A 226 -8.57 -0.27 -7.09
N GLY A 227 -7.79 -0.83 -6.15
CA GLY A 227 -6.83 -1.92 -6.37
C GLY A 227 -5.54 -1.47 -7.04
N ASP A 228 -4.48 -2.22 -6.76
CA ASP A 228 -3.16 -2.00 -7.34
C ASP A 228 -3.05 -2.73 -8.69
N LYS A 229 -2.47 -2.07 -9.67
CA LYS A 229 -2.16 -2.72 -10.93
C LYS A 229 -0.95 -3.63 -10.77
N GLN A 230 -1.11 -4.89 -11.15
CA GLN A 230 0.03 -5.76 -11.38
C GLN A 230 0.57 -5.50 -12.79
N ILE A 231 1.79 -4.99 -12.87
CA ILE A 231 2.52 -4.82 -14.13
C ILE A 231 3.49 -5.99 -14.35
N ASP A 232 3.98 -6.13 -15.57
CA ASP A 232 4.96 -7.17 -15.91
C ASP A 232 6.18 -7.08 -14.98
N ILE A 233 6.55 -8.20 -14.37
CA ILE A 233 7.70 -8.31 -13.45
C ILE A 233 8.99 -7.71 -14.05
N ARG A 234 9.15 -7.82 -15.37
CA ARG A 234 10.31 -7.26 -16.09
C ARG A 234 10.35 -5.73 -15.99
N ILE A 235 9.20 -5.06 -15.90
CA ILE A 235 9.11 -3.61 -15.72
C ILE A 235 9.59 -3.23 -14.32
N TYR A 236 9.14 -3.96 -13.26
CA TYR A 236 9.62 -3.72 -11.88
C TYR A 236 11.14 -3.87 -11.78
N LYS A 237 11.70 -4.94 -12.35
CA LYS A 237 13.14 -5.18 -12.38
C LYS A 237 13.91 -4.07 -13.12
N ARG A 238 13.37 -3.56 -14.23
CA ARG A 238 14.00 -2.44 -14.94
C ARG A 238 13.92 -1.13 -14.15
N LEU A 239 12.79 -0.85 -13.52
CA LEU A 239 12.59 0.35 -12.71
C LEU A 239 13.42 0.36 -11.42
N PHE A 240 13.85 -0.80 -10.93
CA PHE A 240 14.83 -0.85 -9.85
C PHE A 240 16.14 -0.16 -10.23
N TYR A 241 16.64 -0.39 -11.44
CA TYR A 241 17.89 0.18 -11.92
C TYR A 241 17.73 1.53 -12.63
N ASN A 242 16.54 1.88 -13.07
CA ASN A 242 16.28 3.05 -13.92
C ASN A 242 15.14 3.89 -13.38
N ASP A 243 15.13 5.15 -13.74
CA ASP A 243 14.06 6.07 -13.40
C ASP A 243 12.83 5.89 -14.29
N PHE A 244 13.02 5.37 -15.49
CA PHE A 244 11.99 5.18 -16.48
C PHE A 244 12.09 3.81 -17.15
N ASP A 245 10.96 3.28 -17.62
CA ASP A 245 10.95 2.08 -18.46
C ASP A 245 11.39 2.44 -19.89
N ILE A 246 12.69 2.43 -20.13
CA ILE A 246 13.31 2.76 -21.44
C ILE A 246 12.92 1.79 -22.56
N GLN A 247 12.29 0.65 -22.27
CA GLN A 247 11.76 -0.25 -23.29
C GLN A 247 10.43 0.26 -23.88
N ASN A 248 9.77 1.20 -23.21
CA ASN A 248 8.59 1.86 -23.76
C ASN A 248 9.04 2.88 -24.84
N PRO A 249 8.57 2.74 -26.09
CA PRO A 249 9.06 3.57 -27.21
C PRO A 249 8.72 5.06 -27.07
N LYS A 250 7.62 5.40 -26.39
CA LYS A 250 7.25 6.81 -26.14
C LYS A 250 8.15 7.43 -25.07
N ILE A 251 8.43 6.68 -24.00
CA ILE A 251 9.36 7.10 -22.95
C ILE A 251 10.76 7.23 -23.54
N LYS A 252 11.20 6.27 -24.34
CA LYS A 252 12.48 6.33 -25.03
C LYS A 252 12.58 7.60 -25.88
N LYS A 253 11.59 7.84 -26.75
CA LYS A 253 11.55 9.04 -27.61
C LYS A 253 11.62 10.34 -26.79
N PHE A 254 10.93 10.38 -25.65
CA PHE A 254 10.99 11.53 -24.75
C PHE A 254 12.41 11.75 -24.19
N LEU A 255 13.08 10.69 -23.74
CA LEU A 255 14.44 10.79 -23.23
C LEU A 255 15.44 11.24 -24.32
N ASP A 256 15.27 10.74 -25.54
CA ASP A 256 16.07 11.17 -26.71
C ASP A 256 15.90 12.68 -27.00
N GLU A 257 14.69 13.23 -26.85
CA GLU A 257 14.43 14.66 -27.02
C GLU A 257 14.94 15.48 -25.83
N LEU A 258 14.81 14.95 -24.60
CA LEU A 258 15.29 15.62 -23.39
C LEU A 258 16.80 15.85 -23.43
N GLN A 259 17.57 14.89 -23.94
CA GLN A 259 19.03 14.99 -24.09
C GLN A 259 19.50 16.09 -25.06
N LYS A 260 18.64 16.49 -25.99
CA LYS A 260 18.96 17.55 -26.94
C LYS A 260 18.85 18.95 -26.34
N LEU A 261 18.24 19.06 -25.13
CA LEU A 261 18.05 20.34 -24.48
C LEU A 261 19.33 20.82 -23.77
N PRO A 262 19.69 22.11 -23.89
CA PRO A 262 20.94 22.66 -23.36
C PRO A 262 20.82 23.04 -21.87
N PHE A 263 20.45 22.10 -20.99
CA PHE A 263 20.38 22.38 -19.55
C PHE A 263 20.64 21.13 -18.71
N PHE A 264 20.77 21.33 -17.37
CA PHE A 264 20.95 20.24 -16.42
C PHE A 264 19.68 19.40 -16.28
N TRP A 265 19.52 18.43 -17.16
CA TRP A 265 18.35 17.57 -17.26
C TRP A 265 18.19 16.60 -16.08
N PHE A 266 19.20 16.43 -15.22
CA PHE A 266 19.14 15.55 -14.05
C PHE A 266 18.08 16.01 -13.04
N SER A 267 18.05 17.30 -12.70
CA SER A 267 17.01 17.85 -11.82
C SER A 267 15.63 17.83 -12.50
N ALA A 268 15.61 18.02 -13.82
CA ALA A 268 14.36 17.94 -14.58
C ALA A 268 13.78 16.52 -14.59
N ILE A 269 14.62 15.48 -14.69
CA ILE A 269 14.20 14.07 -14.60
C ILE A 269 13.48 13.81 -13.27
N LYS A 270 14.09 14.20 -12.15
CA LYS A 270 13.48 14.03 -10.82
C LYS A 270 12.09 14.70 -10.77
N THR A 271 12.03 15.96 -11.19
CA THR A 271 10.75 16.72 -11.19
C THR A 271 9.71 16.09 -12.12
N ILE A 272 10.09 15.66 -13.32
CA ILE A 272 9.18 15.00 -14.26
C ILE A 272 8.64 13.69 -13.67
N ARG A 273 9.47 12.92 -12.97
CA ARG A 273 9.04 11.71 -12.26
C ARG A 273 8.06 11.99 -11.14
N GLU A 274 8.31 13.01 -10.33
CA GLU A 274 7.38 13.43 -9.25
C GLU A 274 6.02 13.81 -9.83
N PHE A 275 5.98 14.59 -10.91
CA PHE A 275 4.73 14.94 -11.60
C PHE A 275 4.02 13.73 -12.19
N ALA A 276 4.75 12.79 -12.79
CA ALA A 276 4.19 11.54 -13.29
C ALA A 276 3.65 10.67 -12.14
N MET A 277 4.38 10.58 -11.02
CA MET A 277 3.98 9.83 -9.83
C MET A 277 2.70 10.38 -9.20
N LEU A 278 2.58 11.69 -9.10
CA LEU A 278 1.42 12.37 -8.54
C LEU A 278 0.25 12.48 -9.51
N ASN A 279 0.46 12.26 -10.80
CA ASN A 279 -0.55 12.46 -11.87
C ASN A 279 -1.29 13.80 -11.77
N ILE A 280 -0.55 14.87 -11.53
CA ILE A 280 -1.09 16.23 -11.39
C ILE A 280 -1.01 17.00 -12.71
N ASP A 281 -1.64 18.19 -12.75
CA ASP A 281 -1.61 19.04 -13.94
C ASP A 281 -0.19 19.42 -14.34
N ARG A 282 0.12 19.21 -15.61
CA ARG A 282 1.46 19.39 -16.21
C ARG A 282 1.74 20.83 -16.65
N SER A 283 0.77 21.73 -16.52
CA SER A 283 0.93 23.13 -16.94
C SER A 283 2.00 23.86 -16.14
N SER A 284 2.08 23.60 -14.83
CA SER A 284 3.10 24.15 -13.96
C SER A 284 4.50 23.59 -14.28
N LEU A 285 4.61 22.30 -14.55
CA LEU A 285 5.85 21.66 -14.99
C LEU A 285 6.36 22.29 -16.29
N LYS A 286 5.48 22.44 -17.31
CA LYS A 286 5.83 23.07 -18.58
C LYS A 286 6.31 24.51 -18.40
N LYS A 287 5.62 25.29 -17.54
CA LYS A 287 6.07 26.64 -17.20
C LYS A 287 7.43 26.66 -16.53
N SER A 288 7.68 25.75 -15.58
CA SER A 288 8.98 25.63 -14.91
C SER A 288 10.09 25.30 -15.89
N ILE A 289 9.87 24.36 -16.81
CA ILE A 289 10.84 24.02 -17.86
C ILE A 289 11.09 25.24 -18.78
N GLN A 290 10.02 25.90 -19.25
CA GLN A 290 10.15 27.08 -20.12
C GLN A 290 10.85 28.26 -19.45
N SER A 291 10.78 28.36 -18.11
CA SER A 291 11.41 29.44 -17.33
C SER A 291 12.93 29.26 -17.16
N VAL A 292 13.48 28.11 -17.52
CA VAL A 292 14.93 27.89 -17.47
C VAL A 292 15.62 28.86 -18.45
N PRO A 293 16.60 29.68 -18.00
CA PRO A 293 17.19 30.73 -18.84
C PRO A 293 17.70 30.24 -20.20
N ALA A 294 18.26 29.04 -20.25
CA ALA A 294 18.74 28.43 -21.48
C ALA A 294 17.62 28.02 -22.45
N LEU A 295 16.37 27.92 -21.99
CA LEU A 295 15.21 27.43 -22.75
C LEU A 295 14.16 28.49 -23.02
N GLN A 296 14.19 29.65 -22.34
CA GLN A 296 13.13 30.66 -22.39
C GLN A 296 12.82 31.17 -23.81
N TYR A 297 13.76 31.10 -24.74
CA TYR A 297 13.61 31.54 -26.14
C TYR A 297 13.46 30.35 -27.11
N HIS A 298 13.42 29.10 -26.63
CA HIS A 298 13.25 27.94 -27.49
C HIS A 298 11.76 27.63 -27.68
N ASP A 299 11.37 27.24 -28.90
CA ASP A 299 10.05 26.63 -29.13
C ASP A 299 10.06 25.18 -28.62
N LEU A 300 9.45 24.98 -27.47
CA LEU A 300 9.34 23.66 -26.81
C LEU A 300 8.01 22.94 -27.11
N THR A 301 7.19 23.44 -28.05
CA THR A 301 5.86 22.88 -28.34
C THR A 301 5.91 21.38 -28.65
N ASN A 302 6.82 20.97 -29.54
CA ASN A 302 7.00 19.56 -29.89
C ASN A 302 7.56 18.73 -28.74
N PHE A 303 8.52 19.27 -27.98
CA PHE A 303 9.05 18.62 -26.78
C PHE A 303 7.96 18.38 -25.73
N PHE A 304 7.12 19.36 -25.43
CA PHE A 304 6.03 19.21 -24.48
C PHE A 304 4.99 18.19 -24.93
N LYS A 305 4.71 18.10 -26.23
CA LYS A 305 3.85 17.06 -26.77
C LYS A 305 4.41 15.66 -26.53
N ILE A 306 5.70 15.46 -26.83
CA ILE A 306 6.39 14.17 -26.63
C ILE A 306 6.47 13.82 -25.15
N MET A 307 6.74 14.81 -24.27
CA MET A 307 6.71 14.65 -22.83
C MET A 307 5.34 14.20 -22.32
N ASP A 308 4.25 14.82 -22.76
CA ASP A 308 2.89 14.44 -22.38
C ASP A 308 2.57 13.00 -22.82
N GLU A 309 2.91 12.64 -24.04
CA GLU A 309 2.71 11.28 -24.58
C GLU A 309 3.50 10.23 -23.76
N ALA A 310 4.70 10.57 -23.32
CA ALA A 310 5.53 9.70 -22.48
C ALA A 310 4.95 9.59 -21.04
N MET A 311 4.57 10.72 -20.43
CA MET A 311 3.98 10.72 -19.09
C MET A 311 2.65 9.97 -19.03
N ASP A 312 1.89 9.92 -20.13
CA ASP A 312 0.67 9.13 -20.23
C ASP A 312 0.91 7.61 -20.23
N GLU A 313 2.17 7.16 -20.43
CA GLU A 313 2.60 5.76 -20.39
C GLU A 313 3.41 5.41 -19.13
N MET A 314 3.70 6.39 -18.27
CA MET A 314 4.42 6.15 -17.01
C MET A 314 3.46 5.64 -15.94
N PRO A 315 3.79 4.53 -15.23
CA PRO A 315 3.04 4.14 -14.06
C PRO A 315 3.04 5.24 -13.00
N SER A 316 1.90 5.48 -12.37
CA SER A 316 1.72 6.52 -11.36
C SER A 316 1.27 5.93 -10.04
N GLY A 317 1.94 6.31 -8.94
CA GLY A 317 1.54 5.92 -7.59
C GLY A 317 0.16 6.49 -7.20
N ALA A 318 -0.17 7.71 -7.64
CA ALA A 318 -1.48 8.31 -7.45
C ALA A 318 -2.60 7.54 -8.18
N LEU A 319 -2.24 6.75 -9.18
CA LEU A 319 -3.15 5.87 -9.93
C LEU A 319 -2.95 4.39 -9.57
N ASN A 320 -2.39 4.08 -8.40
CA ASN A 320 -2.14 2.72 -7.94
C ASN A 320 -1.38 1.86 -8.96
N GLY A 321 -0.36 2.43 -9.60
CA GLY A 321 0.49 1.78 -10.60
C GLY A 321 -0.09 1.76 -12.03
N PHE A 322 -1.32 2.23 -12.24
CA PHE A 322 -1.84 2.41 -13.60
C PHE A 322 -1.19 3.60 -14.29
N THR A 323 -1.07 3.53 -15.61
CA THR A 323 -0.72 4.71 -16.40
C THR A 323 -1.93 5.64 -16.55
N PRO A 324 -1.75 6.94 -16.83
CA PRO A 324 -2.87 7.84 -17.07
C PRO A 324 -3.81 7.39 -18.20
N ASN A 325 -3.29 6.76 -19.26
CA ASN A 325 -4.10 6.21 -20.34
C ASN A 325 -4.98 5.05 -19.87
N GLU A 326 -4.42 4.10 -19.14
CA GLU A 326 -5.17 2.98 -18.57
C GLU A 326 -6.22 3.44 -17.55
N ALA A 327 -5.88 4.43 -16.71
CA ALA A 327 -6.80 5.00 -15.74
C ALA A 327 -8.01 5.67 -16.41
N LYS A 328 -7.82 6.35 -17.55
CA LYS A 328 -8.93 6.90 -18.35
C LYS A 328 -9.87 5.79 -18.83
N GLU A 329 -9.32 4.69 -19.36
CA GLU A 329 -10.11 3.54 -19.82
C GLU A 329 -10.87 2.87 -18.66
N LEU A 330 -10.23 2.69 -17.51
CA LEU A 330 -10.85 2.11 -16.32
C LEU A 330 -12.01 2.98 -15.83
N LYS A 331 -11.84 4.30 -15.76
CA LYS A 331 -12.92 5.22 -15.38
C LYS A 331 -14.12 5.12 -16.33
N VAL A 332 -13.87 5.01 -17.63
CA VAL A 332 -14.95 4.80 -18.62
C VAL A 332 -15.66 3.45 -18.40
N LYS A 333 -14.90 2.37 -18.15
CA LYS A 333 -15.47 1.05 -17.84
C LYS A 333 -16.27 1.08 -16.55
N GLN A 334 -15.76 1.77 -15.50
CA GLN A 334 -16.45 1.93 -14.22
C GLN A 334 -17.78 2.69 -14.40
N VAL A 335 -17.79 3.80 -15.11
CA VAL A 335 -19.03 4.55 -15.39
C VAL A 335 -20.05 3.68 -16.10
N LYS A 336 -19.65 2.87 -17.10
CA LYS A 336 -20.53 1.92 -17.78
C LYS A 336 -21.07 0.84 -16.83
N LYS A 337 -20.22 0.32 -15.91
CA LYS A 337 -20.61 -0.66 -14.89
C LYS A 337 -21.61 -0.05 -13.90
N ASP A 338 -21.37 1.19 -13.46
CA ASP A 338 -22.25 1.92 -12.53
C ASP A 338 -23.62 2.21 -13.16
N ILE A 339 -23.67 2.56 -14.45
CA ILE A 339 -24.92 2.72 -15.19
C ILE A 339 -25.68 1.38 -15.22
N LYS A 340 -25.01 0.26 -15.53
CA LYS A 340 -25.62 -1.08 -15.57
C LYS A 340 -26.07 -1.51 -14.17
N LYS A 341 -25.27 -1.25 -13.13
CA LYS A 341 -25.60 -1.52 -11.72
C LYS A 341 -26.82 -0.71 -11.27
N ASN A 342 -26.89 0.58 -11.65
CA ASN A 342 -28.04 1.43 -11.38
C ASN A 342 -29.32 0.92 -12.06
N GLN A 343 -29.22 0.35 -13.26
CA GLN A 343 -30.37 -0.23 -13.98
C GLN A 343 -30.84 -1.55 -13.37
N SER A 344 -29.97 -2.28 -12.64
CA SER A 344 -30.28 -3.56 -11.99
C SER A 344 -30.63 -3.41 -10.51
N TYR A 345 -30.59 -2.20 -9.96
CA TYR A 345 -30.92 -1.95 -8.57
C TYR A 345 -32.41 -2.15 -8.28
N VAL A 346 -32.70 -3.02 -7.32
CA VAL A 346 -34.03 -3.22 -6.77
C VAL A 346 -34.11 -2.47 -5.44
N LYS A 347 -34.91 -1.41 -5.40
CA LYS A 347 -35.15 -0.70 -4.14
C LYS A 347 -35.92 -1.60 -3.19
N GLN A 348 -35.43 -1.72 -1.98
CA GLN A 348 -36.05 -2.57 -0.96
C GLN A 348 -37.45 -2.09 -0.57
N GLN A 349 -38.36 -3.04 -0.43
CA GLN A 349 -39.72 -2.81 0.06
C GLN A 349 -40.02 -3.85 1.16
N ASN A 350 -40.45 -3.39 2.34
CA ASN A 350 -40.71 -4.27 3.46
C ASN A 350 -39.52 -5.14 3.90
N ALA A 351 -38.30 -4.67 3.67
CA ALA A 351 -37.06 -5.37 4.04
C ALA A 351 -36.62 -5.10 5.48
N CYS A 352 -37.47 -4.54 6.29
CA CYS A 352 -37.25 -4.35 7.73
C CYS A 352 -38.36 -5.00 8.59
N LEU A 353 -38.12 -5.12 9.88
CA LEU A 353 -39.10 -5.61 10.83
C LEU A 353 -40.30 -4.66 10.93
N SER A 354 -41.45 -5.19 11.31
CA SER A 354 -42.58 -4.34 11.67
C SER A 354 -42.21 -3.46 12.88
N LYS A 355 -42.83 -2.29 13.01
CA LYS A 355 -42.61 -1.40 14.19
C LYS A 355 -42.81 -2.12 15.52
N LYS A 356 -43.78 -3.07 15.59
CA LYS A 356 -44.05 -3.88 16.77
C LYS A 356 -42.90 -4.85 17.04
N ASP A 357 -42.42 -5.53 16.02
CA ASP A 357 -41.36 -6.52 16.14
C ASP A 357 -40.00 -5.86 16.41
N SER A 358 -39.72 -4.73 15.80
CA SER A 358 -38.51 -3.96 16.08
C SER A 358 -38.46 -3.49 17.55
N LYS A 359 -39.59 -2.99 18.10
CA LYS A 359 -39.67 -2.64 19.53
C LYS A 359 -39.43 -3.85 20.43
N LEU A 360 -40.00 -5.01 20.07
CA LEU A 360 -39.80 -6.25 20.81
C LEU A 360 -38.36 -6.72 20.76
N PHE A 361 -37.73 -6.65 19.57
CA PHE A 361 -36.32 -6.98 19.40
C PHE A 361 -35.45 -6.13 20.32
N TYR A 362 -35.58 -4.81 20.27
CA TYR A 362 -34.80 -3.92 21.13
C TYR A 362 -35.06 -4.13 22.62
N LYS A 363 -36.31 -4.38 23.02
CA LYS A 363 -36.62 -4.73 24.40
C LYS A 363 -35.82 -5.93 24.87
N ILE A 364 -35.80 -7.00 24.08
CA ILE A 364 -35.11 -8.26 24.42
C ILE A 364 -33.60 -8.03 24.38
N TYR A 365 -33.09 -7.47 23.29
CA TYR A 365 -31.67 -7.31 23.08
C TYR A 365 -31.03 -6.36 24.12
N PHE A 366 -31.64 -5.22 24.38
CA PHE A 366 -31.18 -4.29 25.42
C PHE A 366 -31.27 -4.86 26.83
N GLY A 367 -32.27 -5.67 27.10
CA GLY A 367 -32.34 -6.42 28.37
C GLY A 367 -31.16 -7.37 28.54
N LEU A 368 -30.81 -8.10 27.46
CA LEU A 368 -29.68 -9.03 27.44
C LEU A 368 -28.35 -8.29 27.55
N LEU A 369 -28.17 -7.15 26.85
CA LEU A 369 -26.97 -6.33 26.95
C LEU A 369 -26.79 -5.74 28.36
N GLU A 370 -27.83 -5.20 28.97
CA GLU A 370 -27.73 -4.66 30.34
C GLU A 370 -27.44 -5.76 31.38
N PHE A 371 -28.01 -6.94 31.22
CA PHE A 371 -27.68 -8.09 32.05
C PHE A 371 -26.21 -8.47 31.92
N THR A 372 -25.68 -8.52 30.68
CA THR A 372 -24.26 -8.77 30.39
C THR A 372 -23.37 -7.71 31.04
N ASN A 373 -23.71 -6.43 30.85
CA ASN A 373 -22.98 -5.30 31.42
C ASN A 373 -22.89 -5.39 32.95
N LYS A 374 -24.01 -5.66 33.64
CA LYS A 374 -24.06 -5.82 35.09
C LYS A 374 -23.25 -7.03 35.57
N LYS A 375 -23.37 -8.16 34.88
CA LYS A 375 -22.64 -9.39 35.22
C LYS A 375 -21.13 -9.22 35.16
N TYR A 376 -20.64 -8.61 34.11
CA TYR A 376 -19.20 -8.45 33.87
C TYR A 376 -18.63 -7.09 34.31
N LYS A 377 -19.49 -6.17 34.80
CA LYS A 377 -19.13 -4.84 35.30
C LYS A 377 -18.30 -4.04 34.29
N ILE A 378 -18.74 -4.05 33.02
CA ILE A 378 -17.98 -3.45 31.90
C ILE A 378 -17.97 -1.93 32.03
N ASN A 379 -19.17 -1.34 32.24
CA ASN A 379 -19.33 0.10 32.48
C ASN A 379 -20.59 0.38 33.30
N ASN A 380 -20.85 1.67 33.61
CA ASN A 380 -22.00 2.08 34.43
C ASN A 380 -23.24 2.46 33.59
N MET A 381 -23.25 2.11 32.29
CA MET A 381 -24.34 2.46 31.38
C MET A 381 -25.63 1.71 31.73
N LYS A 382 -26.75 2.44 31.69
CA LYS A 382 -28.09 1.86 31.71
C LYS A 382 -28.55 1.72 30.27
N ILE A 383 -29.00 0.53 29.88
CA ILE A 383 -29.32 0.20 28.49
C ILE A 383 -30.80 -0.12 28.34
N TYR A 384 -31.33 -0.94 29.25
CA TYR A 384 -32.73 -1.38 29.20
C TYR A 384 -33.71 -0.20 29.32
N ASN A 385 -34.67 -0.12 28.41
CA ASN A 385 -35.64 0.99 28.29
C ASN A 385 -35.04 2.37 28.01
N GLN A 386 -33.81 2.47 27.53
CA GLN A 386 -33.21 3.71 27.06
C GLN A 386 -33.45 3.91 25.57
N HIS A 387 -33.38 5.16 25.09
CA HIS A 387 -33.49 5.56 23.71
C HIS A 387 -32.27 6.39 23.32
N GLY A 388 -31.85 6.31 22.04
CA GLY A 388 -30.80 7.14 21.52
C GLY A 388 -29.40 6.78 22.02
N ILE A 389 -29.17 5.54 22.43
CA ILE A 389 -27.85 5.05 22.84
C ILE A 389 -26.93 5.03 21.62
N ASN A 390 -25.73 5.58 21.76
CA ASN A 390 -24.69 5.50 20.75
C ASN A 390 -24.22 4.04 20.59
N PRO A 391 -24.36 3.41 19.43
CA PRO A 391 -23.93 2.03 19.20
C PRO A 391 -22.46 1.76 19.54
N TYR A 392 -21.58 2.73 19.36
CA TYR A 392 -20.16 2.58 19.68
C TYR A 392 -19.88 2.38 21.18
N GLU A 393 -20.72 2.96 22.04
CA GLU A 393 -20.62 2.79 23.50
C GLU A 393 -21.05 1.39 23.95
N LEU A 394 -21.82 0.67 23.13
CA LEU A 394 -22.26 -0.69 23.39
C LEU A 394 -21.25 -1.75 22.91
N LYS A 395 -20.25 -1.38 22.14
CA LYS A 395 -19.34 -2.33 21.48
C LYS A 395 -18.76 -3.36 22.45
N ASP A 396 -18.15 -2.91 23.55
CA ASP A 396 -17.49 -3.80 24.52
C ASP A 396 -18.49 -4.76 25.20
N ILE A 397 -19.70 -4.28 25.42
CA ILE A 397 -20.77 -5.10 26.02
C ILE A 397 -21.25 -6.15 25.03
N VAL A 398 -21.39 -5.77 23.77
CA VAL A 398 -21.76 -6.67 22.67
C VAL A 398 -20.67 -7.71 22.46
N ASP A 399 -19.42 -7.31 22.39
CA ASP A 399 -18.29 -8.23 22.23
C ASP A 399 -18.27 -9.25 23.38
N LYS A 400 -18.48 -8.78 24.62
CA LYS A 400 -18.55 -9.67 25.82
C LYS A 400 -19.73 -10.62 25.80
N LEU A 401 -20.89 -10.16 25.34
CA LEU A 401 -22.07 -11.02 25.16
C LEU A 401 -21.73 -12.16 24.18
N TRP A 402 -21.14 -11.84 23.03
CA TRP A 402 -20.87 -12.81 21.98
C TRP A 402 -19.74 -13.78 22.31
N GLU A 403 -18.75 -13.38 23.13
CA GLU A 403 -17.72 -14.28 23.67
C GLU A 403 -18.31 -15.43 24.50
N ASN A 404 -19.37 -15.16 25.23
CA ASN A 404 -19.98 -16.08 26.21
C ASN A 404 -21.48 -16.29 25.98
N LYS A 405 -21.93 -16.11 24.76
CA LYS A 405 -23.31 -16.02 24.33
C LYS A 405 -24.22 -17.11 24.94
N ASP A 406 -23.85 -18.37 24.77
CA ASP A 406 -24.71 -19.49 25.19
C ASP A 406 -24.95 -19.53 26.70
N ALA A 407 -23.87 -19.28 27.47
CA ALA A 407 -23.97 -19.23 28.94
C ALA A 407 -24.77 -18.01 29.41
N ILE A 408 -24.56 -16.83 28.80
CA ILE A 408 -25.24 -15.59 29.17
C ILE A 408 -26.73 -15.68 28.85
N VAL A 409 -27.09 -16.15 27.65
CA VAL A 409 -28.48 -16.29 27.23
C VAL A 409 -29.23 -17.31 28.12
N LEU A 410 -28.57 -18.44 28.43
CA LEU A 410 -29.15 -19.44 29.32
C LEU A 410 -29.43 -18.86 30.71
N GLU A 411 -28.44 -18.23 31.31
CA GLU A 411 -28.56 -17.63 32.64
C GLU A 411 -29.60 -16.51 32.68
N PHE A 412 -29.63 -15.65 31.66
CA PHE A 412 -30.64 -14.61 31.52
C PHE A 412 -32.05 -15.19 31.50
N CYS A 413 -32.28 -16.27 30.72
CA CYS A 413 -33.58 -16.93 30.66
C CYS A 413 -33.97 -17.57 32.01
N LEU A 414 -33.02 -18.13 32.76
CA LEU A 414 -33.26 -18.73 34.08
C LEU A 414 -33.56 -17.67 35.14
N VAL A 415 -32.80 -16.58 35.18
CA VAL A 415 -32.95 -15.49 36.17
C VAL A 415 -34.16 -14.61 35.85
N ASN A 416 -34.41 -14.39 34.57
CA ASN A 416 -35.48 -13.52 34.03
C ASN A 416 -35.57 -12.16 34.75
N PRO A 417 -34.53 -11.35 34.78
CA PRO A 417 -34.43 -10.17 35.63
C PRO A 417 -35.45 -9.07 35.27
N TYR A 418 -35.94 -9.09 34.03
CA TYR A 418 -36.89 -8.08 33.52
C TYR A 418 -38.33 -8.61 33.39
N LYS A 419 -38.62 -9.79 33.97
CA LYS A 419 -39.95 -10.44 33.98
C LYS A 419 -40.51 -10.61 32.56
N PHE A 420 -39.69 -11.11 31.64
CA PHE A 420 -40.12 -11.45 30.28
C PHE A 420 -41.14 -12.58 30.32
N ASN A 421 -42.14 -12.50 29.45
CA ASN A 421 -43.12 -13.56 29.29
C ASN A 421 -42.52 -14.77 28.55
N LYS A 422 -43.29 -15.85 28.41
CA LYS A 422 -42.83 -17.10 27.80
C LYS A 422 -42.34 -16.90 26.36
N GLU A 423 -43.08 -16.16 25.53
CA GLU A 423 -42.72 -15.87 24.13
C GLU A 423 -41.40 -15.09 24.06
N GLU A 424 -41.23 -14.07 24.90
CA GLU A 424 -40.02 -13.26 24.96
C GLU A 424 -38.79 -14.08 25.40
N LEU A 425 -38.96 -15.04 26.33
CA LEU A 425 -37.88 -15.94 26.74
C LEU A 425 -37.54 -16.96 25.64
N GLU A 426 -38.54 -17.47 24.91
CA GLU A 426 -38.31 -18.35 23.75
C GLU A 426 -37.52 -17.63 22.67
N ILE A 427 -37.91 -16.40 22.31
CA ILE A 427 -37.17 -15.56 21.36
C ILE A 427 -35.74 -15.29 21.86
N THR A 428 -35.57 -14.97 23.13
CA THR A 428 -34.25 -14.75 23.73
C THR A 428 -33.38 -15.99 23.62
N ASN A 429 -33.94 -17.18 23.85
CA ASN A 429 -33.17 -18.43 23.75
C ASN A 429 -32.71 -18.74 22.33
N GLU A 430 -33.45 -18.30 21.30
CA GLU A 430 -33.02 -18.43 19.88
C GLU A 430 -31.78 -17.60 19.56
N PHE A 431 -31.42 -16.56 20.32
CA PHE A 431 -30.22 -15.76 20.12
C PHE A 431 -28.92 -16.58 20.22
N LYS A 432 -28.96 -17.75 20.88
CA LYS A 432 -27.85 -18.72 20.88
C LYS A 432 -27.45 -19.17 19.47
N LYS A 433 -28.40 -19.21 18.54
CA LYS A 433 -28.15 -19.59 17.14
C LYS A 433 -27.57 -18.44 16.30
N GLY A 434 -27.57 -17.22 16.83
CA GLY A 434 -26.97 -16.06 16.14
C GLY A 434 -25.45 -16.18 16.01
N ILE A 435 -24.89 -15.44 15.11
CA ILE A 435 -23.47 -15.40 14.82
C ILE A 435 -22.99 -13.95 14.80
N ARG A 436 -21.76 -13.71 15.26
CA ARG A 436 -21.07 -12.44 15.14
C ARG A 436 -19.81 -12.65 14.33
N GLY A 437 -19.59 -11.80 13.34
CA GLY A 437 -18.44 -11.92 12.47
C GLY A 437 -18.37 -10.80 11.46
N MET A 438 -17.48 -11.00 10.51
CA MET A 438 -17.32 -10.15 9.34
C MET A 438 -18.19 -10.70 8.21
N PHE A 439 -19.07 -9.86 7.69
CA PHE A 439 -19.96 -10.20 6.59
C PHE A 439 -19.74 -9.27 5.41
N ILE A 440 -20.02 -9.79 4.22
CA ILE A 440 -20.09 -9.01 2.99
C ILE A 440 -21.56 -8.80 2.66
N ILE A 441 -22.03 -7.56 2.66
CA ILE A 441 -23.33 -7.22 2.09
C ILE A 441 -23.17 -7.26 0.58
N ALA A 442 -23.69 -8.32 -0.04
CA ALA A 442 -23.48 -8.62 -1.44
C ALA A 442 -24.54 -7.99 -2.34
N LYS A 443 -25.81 -8.04 -1.93
CA LYS A 443 -26.94 -7.62 -2.76
C LYS A 443 -28.15 -7.23 -1.92
N TYR A 444 -28.96 -6.32 -2.46
CA TYR A 444 -30.32 -6.05 -1.97
C TYR A 444 -31.33 -6.82 -2.80
N ASP A 445 -32.24 -7.51 -2.11
CA ASP A 445 -33.46 -8.07 -2.65
C ASP A 445 -34.66 -7.22 -2.20
N LEU A 446 -35.84 -7.48 -2.76
CA LEU A 446 -37.05 -6.72 -2.45
C LEU A 446 -37.36 -6.69 -0.94
N GLU A 447 -37.24 -7.85 -0.27
CA GLU A 447 -37.62 -8.04 1.14
C GLU A 447 -36.45 -8.33 2.10
N TYR A 448 -35.23 -8.52 1.58
CA TYR A 448 -34.06 -8.93 2.35
C TYR A 448 -32.79 -8.29 1.84
N THR A 449 -31.77 -8.31 2.69
CA THR A 449 -30.38 -8.01 2.33
C THR A 449 -29.56 -9.29 2.43
N ALA A 450 -28.82 -9.62 1.38
CA ALA A 450 -27.94 -10.79 1.37
C ALA A 450 -26.61 -10.49 2.05
N PHE A 451 -26.38 -11.11 3.20
CA PHE A 451 -25.12 -11.11 3.93
C PHE A 451 -24.38 -12.41 3.64
N MET A 452 -23.13 -12.32 3.21
CA MET A 452 -22.27 -13.48 2.93
C MET A 452 -21.19 -13.61 4.00
N GLU A 453 -20.97 -14.83 4.47
CA GLU A 453 -19.84 -15.21 5.30
C GLU A 453 -19.32 -16.58 4.82
N LYS A 454 -18.10 -16.64 4.35
CA LYS A 454 -17.50 -17.85 3.74
C LYS A 454 -18.40 -18.41 2.63
N ASP A 455 -18.93 -19.61 2.84
CA ASP A 455 -19.78 -20.38 1.92
C ASP A 455 -21.29 -20.27 2.22
N LYS A 456 -21.70 -19.27 3.03
CA LYS A 456 -23.08 -19.11 3.47
C LYS A 456 -23.65 -17.74 3.12
N VAL A 457 -24.90 -17.73 2.75
CA VAL A 457 -25.70 -16.52 2.52
C VAL A 457 -26.79 -16.44 3.58
N TYR A 458 -26.92 -15.30 4.23
CA TYR A 458 -27.95 -15.00 5.22
C TYR A 458 -28.87 -13.91 4.67
N MET A 459 -30.17 -14.20 4.59
CA MET A 459 -31.18 -13.25 4.14
C MET A 459 -31.67 -12.44 5.35
N VAL A 460 -31.13 -11.24 5.52
CA VAL A 460 -31.26 -10.41 6.73
C VAL A 460 -32.27 -9.29 6.50
N LYS A 461 -33.18 -9.08 7.43
CA LYS A 461 -34.09 -7.92 7.50
C LYS A 461 -33.46 -6.79 8.33
N GLY A 462 -33.70 -5.57 7.92
CA GLY A 462 -33.41 -4.38 8.70
C GLY A 462 -34.23 -4.35 9.99
N LEU A 463 -33.87 -3.49 10.94
CA LEU A 463 -34.62 -3.33 12.21
C LEU A 463 -35.73 -2.29 12.05
N ASN A 464 -35.39 -1.01 12.03
CA ASN A 464 -36.34 0.10 11.88
C ASN A 464 -36.46 0.57 10.44
N ASP A 465 -35.38 0.44 9.68
CA ASP A 465 -35.26 0.88 8.30
C ASP A 465 -34.70 -0.25 7.43
N ASN A 466 -34.97 -0.16 6.13
CA ASN A 466 -34.31 -1.01 5.15
C ASN A 466 -32.80 -0.72 5.14
N ILE A 467 -31.99 -1.75 4.98
CA ILE A 467 -30.52 -1.60 5.02
C ILE A 467 -30.00 -0.76 3.85
N ASP A 468 -30.71 -0.74 2.70
CA ASP A 468 -30.40 0.12 1.55
C ASP A 468 -30.55 1.64 1.83
N ASN A 469 -31.24 2.02 2.92
CA ASN A 469 -31.28 3.39 3.41
C ASN A 469 -30.06 3.75 4.27
N ILE A 470 -29.34 2.74 4.79
CA ILE A 470 -28.18 2.92 5.68
C ILE A 470 -26.89 2.83 4.86
N ILE A 471 -26.79 1.82 4.00
CA ILE A 471 -25.64 1.61 3.11
C ILE A 471 -26.14 1.68 1.68
N SER A 472 -25.56 2.61 0.90
CA SER A 472 -25.98 2.80 -0.50
C SER A 472 -25.67 1.56 -1.34
N TYR A 473 -26.59 1.20 -2.25
CA TYR A 473 -26.34 0.14 -3.25
C TYR A 473 -25.09 0.39 -4.12
N LYS A 474 -24.64 1.65 -4.23
CA LYS A 474 -23.43 2.03 -4.94
C LYS A 474 -22.16 1.57 -4.23
N ASP A 475 -22.26 1.35 -2.93
CA ASP A 475 -21.13 0.93 -2.10
C ASP A 475 -21.02 -0.59 -1.99
N LEU A 476 -21.99 -1.35 -2.55
CA LEU A 476 -21.94 -2.81 -2.56
C LEU A 476 -20.89 -3.35 -3.56
N PRO A 477 -20.26 -4.48 -3.26
CA PRO A 477 -20.30 -5.24 -2.00
C PRO A 477 -19.62 -4.48 -0.86
N TYR A 478 -20.21 -4.52 0.33
CA TYR A 478 -19.76 -3.74 1.49
C TYR A 478 -19.43 -4.63 2.68
N VAL A 479 -18.23 -4.49 3.24
CA VAL A 479 -17.78 -5.31 4.37
C VAL A 479 -18.18 -4.67 5.69
N VAL A 480 -18.86 -5.45 6.54
CA VAL A 480 -19.31 -5.02 7.86
C VAL A 480 -18.96 -6.05 8.93
N VAL A 481 -18.69 -5.58 10.13
CA VAL A 481 -18.71 -6.40 11.35
C VAL A 481 -20.04 -6.17 12.03
N THR A 482 -20.79 -7.26 12.24
CA THR A 482 -22.14 -7.22 12.85
C THR A 482 -22.48 -8.58 13.45
N SER A 483 -23.63 -8.66 14.09
CA SER A 483 -24.20 -9.93 14.55
C SER A 483 -25.48 -10.22 13.76
N VAL A 484 -25.58 -11.40 13.16
CA VAL A 484 -26.80 -11.91 12.52
C VAL A 484 -27.55 -12.76 13.53
N ILE A 485 -28.79 -12.40 13.81
CA ILE A 485 -29.56 -12.91 14.94
C ILE A 485 -30.90 -13.47 14.44
N PRO A 486 -31.25 -14.73 14.75
CA PRO A 486 -32.60 -15.25 14.54
C PRO A 486 -33.61 -14.49 15.43
N PHE A 487 -34.66 -14.00 14.79
CA PHE A 487 -35.74 -13.33 15.49
C PHE A 487 -37.09 -13.78 14.92
N LYS A 488 -37.84 -14.52 15.71
CA LYS A 488 -39.05 -15.22 15.22
C LYS A 488 -38.68 -16.08 13.97
N ASN A 489 -39.30 -15.80 12.84
CA ASN A 489 -39.12 -16.57 11.61
C ASN A 489 -38.18 -15.89 10.59
N VAL A 490 -37.39 -14.89 11.00
CA VAL A 490 -36.50 -14.16 10.13
C VAL A 490 -35.12 -14.01 10.77
N LEU A 491 -34.12 -13.67 9.97
CA LEU A 491 -32.86 -13.19 10.46
C LEU A 491 -32.85 -11.65 10.44
N THR A 492 -32.28 -11.08 11.48
CA THR A 492 -32.02 -9.63 11.56
C THR A 492 -30.59 -9.38 12.05
N TYR A 493 -30.20 -8.13 12.27
CA TYR A 493 -28.87 -7.80 12.78
C TYR A 493 -29.00 -7.07 14.13
N ASP A 494 -27.86 -6.84 14.79
CA ASP A 494 -27.82 -6.26 16.13
C ASP A 494 -28.00 -4.73 16.20
N GLY A 495 -28.27 -4.08 15.09
CA GLY A 495 -28.37 -2.62 14.97
C GLY A 495 -27.05 -1.92 14.71
N MET A 496 -25.94 -2.64 14.66
CA MET A 496 -24.61 -2.11 14.38
C MET A 496 -24.09 -2.67 13.06
N LEU A 497 -23.79 -1.80 12.10
CA LEU A 497 -23.10 -2.13 10.87
C LEU A 497 -21.75 -1.38 10.89
N LEU A 498 -20.76 -1.99 11.55
CA LEU A 498 -19.42 -1.42 11.64
C LEU A 498 -18.69 -1.62 10.31
N GLY A 499 -18.78 -0.64 9.44
CA GLY A 499 -18.10 -0.66 8.14
C GLY A 499 -16.59 -0.63 8.29
N MET A 500 -15.89 -1.48 7.55
CA MET A 500 -14.42 -1.50 7.54
C MET A 500 -13.81 -0.34 6.75
N GLY A 501 -14.61 0.55 6.13
CA GLY A 501 -14.14 1.72 5.38
C GLY A 501 -13.32 1.39 4.11
N VAL A 502 -13.22 0.10 3.77
CA VAL A 502 -12.42 -0.37 2.64
C VAL A 502 -13.33 -0.49 1.41
N LYS A 503 -13.12 0.36 0.40
CA LYS A 503 -13.65 0.09 -0.94
C LYS A 503 -12.79 -1.00 -1.56
N MET A 504 -13.35 -2.20 -1.63
CA MET A 504 -12.73 -3.30 -2.34
C MET A 504 -12.89 -3.09 -3.84
N GLY A 505 -11.83 -3.35 -4.61
CA GLY A 505 -11.81 -3.04 -6.05
C GLY A 505 -12.73 -3.91 -6.90
N ASN A 506 -12.88 -3.53 -8.18
CA ASN A 506 -13.77 -4.16 -9.15
C ASN A 506 -13.61 -5.69 -9.29
N VAL A 507 -12.42 -6.23 -9.05
CA VAL A 507 -12.14 -7.68 -9.06
C VAL A 507 -12.89 -8.36 -7.92
N PHE A 508 -12.93 -7.74 -6.74
CA PHE A 508 -13.67 -8.24 -5.58
C PHE A 508 -15.18 -8.21 -5.82
N ASP A 509 -15.69 -7.14 -6.45
CA ASP A 509 -17.10 -7.03 -6.84
C ASP A 509 -17.52 -8.19 -7.76
N ASP A 510 -16.67 -8.55 -8.73
CA ASP A 510 -16.94 -9.63 -9.68
C ASP A 510 -16.83 -11.02 -9.02
N ILE A 511 -15.90 -11.21 -8.07
CA ILE A 511 -15.77 -12.45 -7.30
C ILE A 511 -17.00 -12.64 -6.41
N VAL A 512 -17.35 -11.63 -5.60
CA VAL A 512 -18.51 -11.68 -4.70
C VAL A 512 -19.80 -11.90 -5.47
N GLY A 513 -19.98 -11.23 -6.60
CA GLY A 513 -21.15 -11.42 -7.45
C GLY A 513 -21.26 -12.86 -7.99
N LYS A 514 -20.15 -13.45 -8.46
CA LYS A 514 -20.11 -14.84 -8.94
C LYS A 514 -20.35 -15.85 -7.81
N GLU A 515 -19.74 -15.64 -6.65
CA GLU A 515 -19.94 -16.51 -5.48
C GLU A 515 -21.36 -16.44 -4.98
N TYR A 516 -21.95 -15.24 -4.87
CA TYR A 516 -23.35 -15.06 -4.54
C TYR A 516 -24.27 -15.82 -5.52
N ASP A 517 -24.11 -15.62 -6.84
CA ASP A 517 -24.93 -16.29 -7.85
C ASP A 517 -24.75 -17.82 -7.81
N ASN A 518 -23.55 -18.31 -7.52
CA ASN A 518 -23.32 -19.75 -7.35
C ASN A 518 -24.01 -20.30 -6.11
N MET A 519 -23.90 -19.65 -4.95
CA MET A 519 -24.55 -20.07 -3.73
C MET A 519 -26.07 -20.07 -3.86
N MET A 520 -26.65 -19.06 -4.51
CA MET A 520 -28.10 -18.95 -4.72
C MET A 520 -28.66 -20.04 -5.65
N LYS A 521 -27.85 -20.60 -6.57
CA LYS A 521 -28.27 -21.77 -7.37
C LYS A 521 -28.55 -23.02 -6.51
N TYR A 522 -27.86 -23.17 -5.40
CA TYR A 522 -28.07 -24.30 -4.49
C TYR A 522 -29.20 -24.08 -3.47
N TYR A 523 -29.64 -22.82 -3.25
CA TYR A 523 -30.75 -22.51 -2.35
C TYR A 523 -32.13 -22.58 -3.01
N HIS A 524 -32.20 -22.71 -4.34
CA HIS A 524 -33.44 -22.88 -5.11
C HIS A 524 -33.75 -24.35 -5.45
N LEU A 525 -32.99 -25.30 -4.90
CA LEU A 525 -33.28 -26.73 -4.92
C LEU A 525 -33.76 -27.20 -3.55
#